data_1ec473d0df0b068a3561172c83bead0f
#
_entry.id   1ec473d0df0b068a3561172c83bead0f
#
_cell.length_a   1.000
_cell.length_b   1.000
_cell.length_c   1.000
_cell.angle_alpha   90.00
_cell.angle_beta   90.00
_cell.angle_gamma   90.00
#
_symmetry.space_group_name_H-M   'P 1'
#
loop_
_entity.id
_entity.type
_entity.pdbx_description
1 polymer ?
#
loop_
_entity_poly.entity_id
_entity_poly.type
_entity_poly.pdbx_seq_one_letter_code
_entity_poly.pdbx_strand_id
1 'polypeptide(L)'
;YEIEARYKGKPLGGMAIRRSLSLTSAIGYETLLTKAVQIARDHKERLSRMLLERSLVRIDAPTLERYLELYANDESISLNERQYEAIAKLFELGFEHGFYDRKIDPRDFMIPLEYTELRYS
;
A
#
# COMPACT_ATOMS: atom_id res chain seq x y z
N TYR A 1 -17.72 -7.06 -3.96
CA TYR A 1 -18.59 -6.71 -5.10
C TYR A 1 -19.12 -5.26 -5.01
N GLU A 2 -19.75 -4.86 -3.89
CA GLU A 2 -20.29 -3.51 -3.73
C GLU A 2 -19.19 -2.43 -3.72
N ILE A 3 -18.12 -2.66 -2.99
CA ILE A 3 -16.97 -1.75 -2.95
C ILE A 3 -16.29 -1.69 -4.32
N GLU A 4 -16.13 -2.80 -5.01
CA GLU A 4 -15.50 -2.87 -6.33
C GLU A 4 -16.31 -2.17 -7.40
N ALA A 5 -17.62 -2.30 -7.37
CA ALA A 5 -18.53 -1.62 -8.30
C ALA A 5 -18.57 -0.11 -8.06
N ARG A 6 -18.52 0.32 -6.80
CA ARG A 6 -18.64 1.72 -6.37
C ARG A 6 -17.33 2.49 -6.38
N TYR A 7 -16.22 1.82 -6.06
CA TYR A 7 -14.90 2.43 -5.88
C TYR A 7 -13.87 1.72 -6.77
N LYS A 8 -13.86 2.06 -8.04
CA LYS A 8 -12.82 1.59 -8.97
C LYS A 8 -11.44 2.01 -8.47
N GLY A 9 -10.47 1.09 -8.54
CA GLY A 9 -9.12 1.35 -8.09
C GLY A 9 -8.93 1.25 -6.57
N LYS A 10 -9.79 0.49 -5.87
CA LYS A 10 -9.57 0.18 -4.46
C LYS A 10 -8.24 -0.53 -4.25
N PRO A 11 -7.55 -0.32 -3.12
CA PRO A 11 -6.36 -1.10 -2.80
C PRO A 11 -6.70 -2.59 -2.67
N LEU A 12 -5.88 -3.44 -3.28
CA LEU A 12 -6.02 -4.90 -3.17
C LEU A 12 -5.41 -5.44 -1.87
N GLY A 13 -4.52 -4.66 -1.28
CA GLY A 13 -3.89 -4.93 0.00
C GLY A 13 -3.24 -3.67 0.54
N GLY A 14 -2.71 -3.74 1.72
CA GLY A 14 -2.03 -2.62 2.35
C GLY A 14 -0.95 -3.09 3.30
N MET A 15 -0.03 -2.19 3.63
CA MET A 15 0.99 -2.40 4.63
C MET A 15 0.69 -1.53 5.85
N ALA A 16 0.86 -2.11 7.02
CA ALA A 16 0.66 -1.41 8.28
C ALA A 16 1.92 -1.44 9.12
N ILE A 17 2.20 -0.34 9.79
CA ILE A 17 3.34 -0.20 10.70
C ILE A 17 2.82 -0.25 12.13
N ARG A 18 3.53 -1.02 12.98
CA ARG A 18 3.16 -1.15 14.39
C ARG A 18 3.23 0.21 15.10
N ARG A 19 2.16 0.52 15.81
CA ARG A 19 2.06 1.77 16.59
C ARG A 19 3.05 1.85 17.76
N SER A 20 3.61 0.72 18.19
CA SER A 20 4.63 0.68 19.25
C SER A 20 6.03 1.13 18.80
N LEU A 21 6.24 1.31 17.50
CA LEU A 21 7.49 1.89 16.99
C LEU A 21 7.54 3.40 17.29
N SER A 22 8.76 3.92 17.47
CA SER A 22 8.95 5.36 17.54
C SER A 22 8.52 6.03 16.23
N LEU A 23 8.05 7.26 16.29
CA LEU A 23 7.65 8.00 15.09
C LEU A 23 8.78 8.11 14.07
N THR A 24 9.99 8.36 14.52
CA THR A 24 11.20 8.42 13.66
C THR A 24 11.44 7.09 12.94
N SER A 25 11.34 5.97 13.64
CA SER A 25 11.48 4.65 13.03
C SER A 25 10.36 4.36 12.03
N ALA A 26 9.12 4.68 12.37
CA ALA A 26 7.97 4.49 11.49
C ALA A 26 8.12 5.30 10.18
N ILE A 27 8.53 6.56 10.27
CA ILE A 27 8.80 7.43 9.11
C ILE A 27 9.97 6.88 8.28
N GLY A 28 11.02 6.38 8.92
CA GLY A 28 12.14 5.74 8.24
C GLY A 28 11.72 4.53 7.42
N TYR A 29 10.88 3.66 7.97
CA TYR A 29 10.32 2.52 7.26
C TYR A 29 9.38 2.93 6.12
N GLU A 30 8.49 3.90 6.36
CA GLU A 30 7.62 4.46 5.31
C GLU A 30 8.46 4.97 4.13
N THR A 31 9.48 5.76 4.40
CA THR A 31 10.38 6.31 3.37
C THR A 31 11.11 5.22 2.60
N LEU A 32 11.64 4.22 3.30
CA LEU A 32 12.34 3.10 2.68
C LEU A 32 11.42 2.28 1.77
N LEU A 33 10.23 1.95 2.25
CA LEU A 33 9.25 1.17 1.49
C LEU A 33 8.73 1.94 0.28
N THR A 34 8.44 3.23 0.44
CA THR A 34 8.04 4.11 -0.67
C THR A 34 9.11 4.17 -1.75
N LYS A 35 10.37 4.33 -1.35
CA LYS A 35 11.50 4.33 -2.29
C LYS A 35 11.66 2.97 -2.99
N ALA A 36 11.50 1.87 -2.27
CA ALA A 36 11.57 0.54 -2.86
C ALA A 36 10.47 0.33 -3.92
N VAL A 37 9.25 0.79 -3.67
CA VAL A 37 8.15 0.72 -4.63
C VAL A 37 8.42 1.63 -5.83
N GLN A 38 8.96 2.82 -5.64
CA GLN A 38 9.35 3.72 -6.75
C GLN A 38 10.39 3.06 -7.66
N ILE A 39 11.41 2.43 -7.09
CA ILE A 39 12.44 1.71 -7.85
C ILE A 39 11.80 0.53 -8.61
N ALA A 40 10.95 -0.25 -7.97
CA ALA A 40 10.25 -1.36 -8.59
C ALA A 40 9.37 -0.91 -9.77
N ARG A 41 8.64 0.20 -9.60
CA ARG A 41 7.83 0.81 -10.66
C ARG A 41 8.67 1.24 -11.85
N ASP A 42 9.78 1.95 -11.59
CA ASP A 42 10.62 2.55 -12.65
C ASP A 42 11.50 1.51 -13.36
N HIS A 43 11.74 0.36 -12.72
CA HIS A 43 12.64 -0.69 -13.23
C HIS A 43 11.99 -2.08 -13.24
N LYS A 44 10.71 -2.16 -13.59
CA LYS A 44 9.93 -3.43 -13.56
C LYS A 44 10.58 -4.56 -14.33
N GLU A 45 11.05 -4.29 -15.54
CA GLU A 45 11.69 -5.29 -16.39
C GLU A 45 12.97 -5.85 -15.76
N ARG A 46 13.80 -4.97 -15.21
CA ARG A 46 15.04 -5.34 -14.53
C ARG A 46 14.78 -6.13 -13.26
N LEU A 47 13.79 -5.69 -12.46
CA LEU A 47 13.35 -6.37 -11.25
C LEU A 47 12.77 -7.75 -11.58
N SER A 48 11.92 -7.84 -12.59
CA SER A 48 11.32 -9.09 -13.05
C SER A 48 12.38 -10.12 -13.44
N ARG A 49 13.36 -9.69 -14.23
CA ARG A 49 14.50 -10.53 -14.63
C ARG A 49 15.29 -11.02 -13.43
N MET A 50 15.64 -10.15 -12.49
CA MET A 50 16.37 -10.51 -11.28
C MET A 50 15.61 -11.51 -10.42
N LEU A 51 14.31 -11.32 -10.23
CA LEU A 51 13.46 -12.21 -9.43
C LEU A 51 13.40 -13.63 -10.03
N LEU A 52 13.30 -13.71 -11.36
CA LEU A 52 13.31 -14.99 -12.09
C LEU A 52 14.67 -15.67 -12.06
N GLU A 53 15.75 -14.95 -12.35
CA GLU A 53 17.12 -15.47 -12.37
C GLU A 53 17.56 -16.00 -10.99
N ARG A 54 17.12 -15.35 -9.92
CA ARG A 54 17.41 -15.76 -8.54
C ARG A 54 16.43 -16.78 -7.97
N SER A 55 15.48 -17.24 -8.79
CA SER A 55 14.43 -18.20 -8.36
C SER A 55 13.63 -17.73 -7.13
N LEU A 56 13.46 -16.42 -6.97
CA LEU A 56 12.69 -15.84 -5.87
C LEU A 56 11.18 -15.92 -6.12
N VAL A 57 10.78 -16.13 -7.36
CA VAL A 57 9.38 -16.33 -7.77
C VAL A 57 9.30 -17.55 -8.68
N ARG A 58 8.13 -18.20 -8.70
CA ARG A 58 7.88 -19.44 -9.46
C ARG A 58 6.75 -19.26 -10.47
N ILE A 59 6.77 -18.17 -11.20
CA ILE A 59 5.82 -17.82 -12.24
C ILE A 59 6.56 -17.40 -13.50
N ASP A 60 5.87 -17.38 -14.64
CA ASP A 60 6.47 -16.90 -15.89
C ASP A 60 6.64 -15.38 -15.91
N ALA A 61 7.48 -14.88 -16.81
CA ALA A 61 7.78 -13.46 -16.92
C ALA A 61 6.53 -12.60 -17.22
N PRO A 62 5.63 -12.95 -18.17
CA PRO A 62 4.42 -12.17 -18.41
C PRO A 62 3.48 -12.09 -17.21
N THR A 63 3.34 -13.16 -16.47
CA THR A 63 2.52 -13.18 -15.24
C THR A 63 3.14 -12.31 -14.15
N LEU A 64 4.47 -12.36 -13.99
CA LEU A 64 5.19 -11.52 -13.03
C LEU A 64 5.06 -10.04 -13.37
N GLU A 65 5.19 -9.66 -14.62
CA GLU A 65 5.02 -8.28 -15.07
C GLU A 65 3.61 -7.75 -14.76
N ARG A 66 2.57 -8.53 -15.03
CA ARG A 66 1.19 -8.18 -14.66
C ARG A 66 1.03 -8.02 -13.15
N TYR A 67 1.62 -8.89 -12.38
CA TYR A 67 1.59 -8.83 -10.94
C TYR A 67 2.25 -7.55 -10.42
N LEU A 68 3.41 -7.19 -10.95
CA LEU A 68 4.11 -5.97 -10.59
C LEU A 68 3.34 -4.71 -10.98
N GLU A 69 2.67 -4.70 -12.15
CA GLU A 69 1.80 -3.60 -12.55
C GLU A 69 0.61 -3.41 -11.61
N LEU A 70 0.08 -4.50 -11.08
CA LEU A 70 -1.05 -4.49 -10.17
C LEU A 70 -0.67 -4.04 -8.75
N TYR A 71 0.50 -4.45 -8.27
CA TYR A 71 0.92 -4.25 -6.88
C TYR A 71 2.04 -3.23 -6.67
N ALA A 72 2.77 -2.85 -7.71
CA ALA A 72 3.86 -1.86 -7.66
C ALA A 72 3.63 -0.75 -8.68
N ASN A 73 2.67 0.12 -8.42
CA ASN A 73 2.25 1.23 -9.27
C ASN A 73 2.20 2.55 -8.48
N ASP A 74 1.78 3.62 -9.13
CA ASP A 74 1.70 4.95 -8.50
C ASP A 74 0.79 4.98 -7.27
N GLU A 75 -0.28 4.19 -7.27
CA GLU A 75 -1.21 4.08 -6.14
C GLU A 75 -0.58 3.40 -4.93
N SER A 76 0.47 2.58 -5.14
CA SER A 76 1.25 1.97 -4.06
C SER A 76 2.20 2.96 -3.38
N ILE A 77 2.48 4.10 -4.02
CA ILE A 77 3.35 5.15 -3.49
C ILE A 77 2.56 6.11 -2.61
N SER A 78 1.38 6.53 -3.04
CA SER A 78 0.49 7.36 -2.25
C SER A 78 -0.98 7.05 -2.57
N LEU A 79 -1.79 7.01 -1.52
CA LEU A 79 -3.22 6.82 -1.64
C LEU A 79 -3.89 8.13 -2.04
N ASN A 80 -4.81 8.06 -3.00
CA ASN A 80 -5.69 9.17 -3.35
C ASN A 80 -6.95 9.19 -2.47
N GLU A 81 -7.72 10.25 -2.53
CA GLU A 81 -8.93 10.43 -1.72
C GLU A 81 -9.94 9.29 -1.92
N ARG A 82 -10.14 8.86 -3.16
CA ARG A 82 -11.05 7.75 -3.49
C ARG A 82 -10.63 6.43 -2.85
N GLN A 83 -9.34 6.19 -2.72
CA GLN A 83 -8.82 4.99 -2.05
C GLN A 83 -9.04 5.06 -0.54
N TYR A 84 -8.86 6.22 0.09
CA TYR A 84 -9.21 6.41 1.50
C TYR A 84 -10.71 6.18 1.74
N GLU A 85 -11.57 6.70 0.89
CA GLU A 85 -13.02 6.47 0.97
C GLU A 85 -13.38 4.98 0.84
N ALA A 86 -12.72 4.26 -0.07
CA ALA A 86 -12.92 2.82 -0.24
C ALA A 86 -12.51 2.03 1.00
N ILE A 87 -11.38 2.38 1.62
CA ILE A 87 -10.92 1.75 2.86
C ILE A 87 -11.86 2.08 4.01
N ALA A 88 -12.29 3.34 4.13
CA ALA A 88 -13.24 3.77 5.14
C ALA A 88 -14.56 3.00 5.03
N LYS A 89 -15.05 2.80 3.80
CA LYS A 89 -16.25 2.01 3.55
C LYS A 89 -16.08 0.54 3.93
N LEU A 90 -14.94 -0.03 3.67
CA LEU A 90 -14.63 -1.40 4.09
C LEU A 90 -14.67 -1.54 5.63
N PHE A 91 -14.09 -0.60 6.35
CA PHE A 91 -14.14 -0.58 7.82
C PHE A 91 -15.55 -0.33 8.36
N GLU A 92 -16.33 0.53 7.70
CA GLU A 92 -17.74 0.74 8.06
C GLU A 92 -18.55 -0.55 7.94
N LEU A 93 -18.43 -1.27 6.82
CA LEU A 93 -19.08 -2.58 6.64
C LEU A 93 -18.63 -3.59 7.69
N GLY A 94 -17.35 -3.62 8.03
CA GLY A 94 -16.85 -4.48 9.11
C GLY A 94 -17.46 -4.14 10.46
N PHE A 95 -17.66 -2.87 10.77
CA PHE A 95 -18.36 -2.43 11.97
C PHE A 95 -19.85 -2.83 11.96
N GLU A 96 -20.56 -2.58 10.87
CA GLU A 96 -21.97 -2.93 10.71
C GLU A 96 -22.22 -4.44 10.86
N HIS A 97 -21.26 -5.27 10.45
CA HIS A 97 -21.34 -6.73 10.55
C HIS A 97 -20.71 -7.30 11.83
N GLY A 98 -20.32 -6.45 12.78
CA GLY A 98 -19.83 -6.86 14.08
C GLY A 98 -18.37 -7.36 14.12
N PHE A 99 -17.57 -7.12 13.09
CA PHE A 99 -16.14 -7.47 13.08
C PHE A 99 -15.29 -6.50 13.91
N TYR A 100 -15.77 -5.27 14.09
CA TYR A 100 -15.11 -4.23 14.86
C TYR A 100 -16.10 -3.65 15.88
N ASP A 101 -15.58 -3.26 17.02
CA ASP A 101 -16.37 -2.67 18.13
C ASP A 101 -16.61 -1.15 17.96
N ARG A 102 -16.01 -0.54 16.95
CA ARG A 102 -16.13 0.90 16.66
C ARG A 102 -15.91 1.17 15.17
N LYS A 103 -16.39 2.34 14.72
CA LYS A 103 -16.06 2.85 13.38
C LYS A 103 -14.60 3.33 13.34
N ILE A 104 -13.90 2.97 12.26
CA ILE A 104 -12.51 3.32 12.04
C ILE A 104 -12.42 4.16 10.76
N ASP A 105 -11.84 5.35 10.86
CA ASP A 105 -11.43 6.14 9.69
C ASP A 105 -9.94 5.90 9.47
N PRO A 106 -9.50 5.40 8.31
CA PRO A 106 -8.10 5.15 8.03
C PRO A 106 -7.23 6.40 8.11
N ARG A 107 -7.79 7.60 7.88
CA ARG A 107 -7.05 8.87 7.98
C ARG A 107 -6.53 9.15 9.38
N ASP A 108 -7.25 8.73 10.41
CA ASP A 108 -6.86 8.90 11.81
C ASP A 108 -5.64 8.07 12.22
N PHE A 109 -5.26 7.12 11.37
CA PHE A 109 -4.18 6.17 11.63
C PHE A 109 -2.96 6.36 10.72
N MET A 110 -2.98 7.38 9.86
CA MET A 110 -1.84 7.73 9.03
C MET A 110 -0.78 8.51 9.84
N ILE A 111 0.45 8.42 9.39
CA ILE A 111 1.50 9.30 9.91
C ILE A 111 1.19 10.72 9.44
N PRO A 112 1.05 11.69 10.35
CA PRO A 112 0.69 13.06 9.99
C PRO A 112 1.63 13.69 8.96
N LEU A 113 1.07 14.46 8.04
CA LEU A 113 1.83 15.09 6.95
C LEU A 113 2.75 16.20 7.44
N GLU A 114 2.47 16.81 8.59
CA GLU A 114 3.31 17.84 9.21
C GLU A 114 4.71 17.34 9.58
N TYR A 115 4.92 16.05 9.68
CA TYR A 115 6.26 15.48 9.93
C TYR A 115 7.12 15.35 8.66
N THR A 116 6.95 16.28 7.71
CA THR A 116 7.72 16.30 6.46
C THR A 116 9.22 16.42 6.67
N GLU A 117 9.66 17.20 7.65
CA GLU A 117 11.09 17.36 7.97
C GLU A 117 11.77 16.03 8.33
N LEU A 118 11.07 15.17 9.05
CA LEU A 118 11.56 13.83 9.40
C LEU A 118 11.57 12.88 8.20
N ARG A 119 10.70 13.13 7.20
CA ARG A 119 10.65 12.31 5.98
C ARG A 119 11.78 12.61 5.00
N TYR A 120 12.32 13.82 5.04
CA TYR A 120 13.32 14.30 4.09
C TYR A 120 14.71 14.54 4.72
N SER A 121 14.86 14.22 5.98
CA SER A 121 16.15 14.34 6.69
C SER A 121 17.13 13.14 6.46
#